data_778a4559ee965c96559ffb557cd2f9c1
#
_entry.id   778a4559ee965c96559ffb557cd2f9c1
#
_cell.length_a   1.000
_cell.length_b   1.000
_cell.length_c   1.000
_cell.angle_alpha   90.00
_cell.angle_beta   90.00
_cell.angle_gamma   90.00
#
_symmetry.space_group_name_H-M   'P 1'
#
loop_
_entity.id
_entity.type
_entity.pdbx_description
1 polymer ?
#
loop_
_entity_poly.entity_id
_entity_poly.type
_entity_poly.pdbx_seq_one_letter_code
_entity_poly.pdbx_strand_id
1 'polypeptide(L)'
;MQETGSEDNENNNEVDERGAPKKVVDATMKAKFDKTLQLYHELLSGSIGVDDVLENTELTEIEEIIQEEKERLSKYPTAKLWIQYMDMIRIMKIFIKAERTGDWQLHLYAVKEMLPFFAAAGHNLYLKSAYTYLQQMQTLEEDHPDTYLKFCEGYHVVRRSNRYWAGLPTDLIIEQTLMRSVKTTGGMTRGKGMSEIQRAQWLLFMPACSSINNAMQEFENLQYCTSDQHKESSKSRQERDNKDVQTILSFLTDRNPFIEHADLRNIETGVTASKEVNVHQALEVGLHIIEESLVGQDIFQLSLKRSKQVKTLNEKSKIKVQSESGSVSPQLLFQRLVTAARYFTDDVSTLFSYELSNYPSSMFDANGFMREPQKSHLADAIWALGDCSANEISTLTDVQYVLDGGSLLHHIPWVRGFTFGRIAQMYADHVSTKYNNAIVVFDGYDKEPSTKDQTHRRRTKGIVGTKVIFTKDTPFRSKKDLFLRNSGKKNRIVSSCFQTLYKTEDVLQF
;
A
#
# COMPACT_ATOMS: atom_id res chain seq x y z
N MET A 1 -56.40 -15.94 -55.91
CA MET A 1 -56.04 -16.48 -54.59
C MET A 1 -54.65 -15.98 -54.29
N GLN A 2 -54.55 -15.00 -53.43
CA GLN A 2 -53.33 -14.37 -52.99
C GLN A 2 -52.90 -15.06 -51.68
N GLU A 3 -51.72 -15.62 -51.66
CA GLU A 3 -51.07 -16.04 -50.43
C GLU A 3 -50.15 -14.91 -49.96
N THR A 4 -50.48 -14.36 -48.82
CA THR A 4 -49.65 -13.42 -48.06
C THR A 4 -48.68 -14.21 -47.23
N GLY A 5 -47.38 -14.17 -47.59
CA GLY A 5 -46.30 -14.67 -46.75
C GLY A 5 -45.99 -13.64 -45.68
N SER A 6 -46.16 -14.01 -44.44
CA SER A 6 -45.62 -13.32 -43.26
C SER A 6 -44.14 -13.65 -43.12
N GLU A 7 -43.26 -12.65 -43.27
CA GLU A 7 -41.85 -12.75 -42.88
C GLU A 7 -41.77 -12.67 -41.36
N ASP A 8 -41.58 -13.84 -40.74
CA ASP A 8 -41.21 -13.93 -39.35
C ASP A 8 -39.74 -13.50 -39.17
N ASN A 9 -39.57 -12.32 -38.57
CA ASN A 9 -38.28 -11.81 -38.12
C ASN A 9 -37.86 -12.66 -36.91
N GLU A 10 -37.16 -13.75 -37.14
CA GLU A 10 -36.49 -14.51 -36.08
C GLU A 10 -35.31 -13.66 -35.52
N ASN A 11 -35.57 -12.96 -34.43
CA ASN A 11 -34.55 -12.35 -33.58
C ASN A 11 -33.75 -13.47 -32.91
N ASN A 12 -32.68 -13.92 -33.54
CA ASN A 12 -31.72 -14.87 -32.97
C ASN A 12 -30.96 -14.16 -31.84
N ASN A 13 -31.51 -14.19 -30.65
CA ASN A 13 -30.82 -13.90 -29.41
C ASN A 13 -29.87 -15.08 -29.08
N GLU A 14 -28.71 -15.15 -29.74
CA GLU A 14 -27.65 -16.04 -29.31
C GLU A 14 -27.12 -15.56 -27.97
N VAL A 15 -27.31 -16.33 -26.93
CA VAL A 15 -26.69 -16.18 -25.61
C VAL A 15 -25.40 -16.99 -25.55
N ASP A 16 -24.37 -16.45 -24.88
CA ASP A 16 -23.15 -17.19 -24.61
C ASP A 16 -23.41 -18.30 -23.55
N GLU A 17 -22.44 -19.20 -23.35
CA GLU A 17 -22.54 -20.32 -22.39
C GLU A 17 -22.80 -19.84 -20.93
N ARG A 18 -22.82 -18.54 -20.66
CA ARG A 18 -23.08 -17.90 -19.37
C ARG A 18 -24.39 -17.10 -19.32
N GLY A 19 -25.21 -17.21 -20.39
CA GLY A 19 -26.53 -16.59 -20.45
C GLY A 19 -26.53 -15.07 -20.77
N ALA A 20 -25.40 -14.50 -21.19
CA ALA A 20 -25.33 -13.11 -21.63
C ALA A 20 -25.66 -12.98 -23.12
N PRO A 21 -26.47 -11.97 -23.55
CA PRO A 21 -26.78 -11.78 -24.96
C PRO A 21 -25.50 -11.47 -25.74
N LYS A 22 -25.17 -12.32 -26.71
CA LYS A 22 -24.14 -12.07 -27.70
C LYS A 22 -24.63 -10.91 -28.57
N LYS A 23 -24.14 -9.70 -28.32
CA LYS A 23 -24.34 -8.59 -29.24
C LYS A 23 -23.57 -8.92 -30.52
N VAL A 24 -24.30 -9.21 -31.58
CA VAL A 24 -23.75 -9.25 -32.94
C VAL A 24 -23.26 -7.82 -33.19
N VAL A 25 -21.93 -7.61 -33.15
CA VAL A 25 -21.35 -6.38 -33.69
C VAL A 25 -21.77 -6.36 -35.14
N ASP A 26 -22.62 -5.39 -35.50
CA ASP A 26 -23.11 -5.24 -36.86
C ASP A 26 -21.91 -5.29 -37.81
N ALA A 27 -22.02 -6.09 -38.88
CA ALA A 27 -20.95 -6.24 -39.86
C ALA A 27 -20.47 -4.88 -40.41
N THR A 28 -21.38 -3.91 -40.50
CA THR A 28 -21.13 -2.53 -40.89
C THR A 28 -20.21 -1.82 -39.87
N MET A 29 -20.47 -1.98 -38.58
CA MET A 29 -19.64 -1.38 -37.52
C MET A 29 -18.24 -2.01 -37.48
N LYS A 30 -18.15 -3.32 -37.65
CA LYS A 30 -16.87 -4.03 -37.75
C LYS A 30 -16.05 -3.52 -38.93
N ALA A 31 -16.68 -3.36 -40.10
CA ALA A 31 -16.01 -2.82 -41.29
C ALA A 31 -15.49 -1.39 -41.08
N LYS A 32 -16.24 -0.53 -40.36
CA LYS A 32 -15.80 0.83 -39.99
C LYS A 32 -14.59 0.80 -39.08
N PHE A 33 -14.57 -0.06 -38.07
CA PHE A 33 -13.42 -0.22 -37.18
C PHE A 33 -12.18 -0.76 -37.91
N ASP A 34 -12.35 -1.75 -38.78
CA ASP A 34 -11.25 -2.31 -39.56
C ASP A 34 -10.63 -1.23 -40.46
N LYS A 35 -11.46 -0.37 -41.05
CA LYS A 35 -11.01 0.77 -41.86
C LYS A 35 -10.29 1.84 -41.03
N THR A 36 -10.77 2.13 -39.84
CA THR A 36 -10.05 3.04 -38.91
C THR A 36 -8.68 2.51 -38.55
N LEU A 37 -8.58 1.21 -38.31
CA LEU A 37 -7.29 0.57 -38.03
C LEU A 37 -6.35 0.64 -39.24
N GLN A 38 -6.87 0.49 -40.46
CA GLN A 38 -6.13 0.68 -41.68
C GLN A 38 -5.60 2.11 -41.82
N LEU A 39 -6.44 3.11 -41.64
CA LEU A 39 -6.05 4.55 -41.65
C LEU A 39 -4.96 4.85 -40.61
N TYR A 40 -5.06 4.25 -39.44
CA TYR A 40 -4.02 4.37 -38.42
C TYR A 40 -2.68 3.78 -38.87
N HIS A 41 -2.69 2.63 -39.53
CA HIS A 41 -1.47 2.03 -40.08
C HIS A 41 -0.90 2.86 -41.26
N GLU A 42 -1.73 3.42 -42.09
CA GLU A 42 -1.33 4.31 -43.21
C GLU A 42 -0.68 5.61 -42.68
N LEU A 43 -1.25 6.18 -41.60
CA LEU A 43 -0.66 7.33 -40.91
C LEU A 43 0.72 6.98 -40.30
N LEU A 44 0.82 5.83 -39.61
CA LEU A 44 2.11 5.38 -39.03
C LEU A 44 3.17 5.07 -40.07
N SER A 45 2.77 4.59 -41.23
CA SER A 45 3.69 4.35 -42.35
C SER A 45 4.10 5.64 -43.10
N GLY A 46 3.41 6.74 -42.82
CA GLY A 46 3.58 8.01 -43.54
C GLY A 46 3.00 8.03 -44.95
N SER A 47 2.10 7.07 -45.25
CA SER A 47 1.41 7.00 -46.54
C SER A 47 0.32 8.08 -46.65
N ILE A 48 -0.21 8.54 -45.52
CA ILE A 48 -1.14 9.65 -45.42
C ILE A 48 -0.64 10.67 -44.37
N GLY A 49 -1.02 11.93 -44.54
CA GLY A 49 -0.71 13.00 -43.59
C GLY A 49 -1.73 13.11 -42.45
N VAL A 50 -1.40 13.93 -41.44
CA VAL A 50 -2.31 14.21 -40.31
C VAL A 50 -3.55 14.97 -40.81
N ASP A 51 -3.38 15.84 -41.77
CA ASP A 51 -4.48 16.64 -42.33
C ASP A 51 -5.50 15.76 -43.09
N ASP A 52 -5.01 14.75 -43.82
CA ASP A 52 -5.85 13.74 -44.49
C ASP A 52 -6.72 12.96 -43.48
N VAL A 53 -6.19 12.73 -42.30
CA VAL A 53 -6.93 12.04 -41.19
C VAL A 53 -7.97 12.97 -40.57
N LEU A 54 -7.63 14.25 -40.36
CA LEU A 54 -8.53 15.22 -39.75
C LEU A 54 -9.72 15.58 -40.66
N GLU A 55 -9.54 15.50 -41.96
CA GLU A 55 -10.59 15.74 -42.95
C GLU A 55 -11.44 14.49 -43.24
N ASN A 56 -11.12 13.35 -42.65
CA ASN A 56 -11.80 12.09 -42.91
C ASN A 56 -13.16 12.04 -42.21
N THR A 57 -14.24 12.09 -42.95
CA THR A 57 -15.63 12.06 -42.44
C THR A 57 -15.98 10.75 -41.75
N GLU A 58 -15.39 9.62 -42.14
CA GLU A 58 -15.63 8.32 -41.50
C GLU A 58 -15.09 8.24 -40.09
N LEU A 59 -13.99 8.95 -39.79
CA LEU A 59 -13.47 9.04 -38.41
C LEU A 59 -14.40 9.84 -37.52
N THR A 60 -14.98 10.93 -38.05
CA THR A 60 -15.98 11.74 -37.32
C THR A 60 -17.21 10.89 -36.99
N GLU A 61 -17.75 10.14 -37.99
CA GLU A 61 -18.88 9.23 -37.74
C GLU A 61 -18.57 8.16 -36.68
N ILE A 62 -17.36 7.61 -36.67
CA ILE A 62 -16.94 6.64 -35.65
C ILE A 62 -16.84 7.28 -34.28
N GLU A 63 -16.33 8.52 -34.20
CA GLU A 63 -16.25 9.26 -32.95
C GLU A 63 -17.63 9.52 -32.35
N GLU A 64 -18.59 9.91 -33.19
CA GLU A 64 -19.99 10.09 -32.81
C GLU A 64 -20.60 8.79 -32.27
N ILE A 65 -20.42 7.69 -32.97
CA ILE A 65 -20.91 6.36 -32.53
C ILE A 65 -20.27 5.94 -31.19
N ILE A 66 -18.96 6.17 -31.00
CA ILE A 66 -18.28 5.88 -29.76
C ILE A 66 -18.84 6.75 -28.63
N GLN A 67 -19.12 8.02 -28.91
CA GLN A 67 -19.66 8.94 -27.91
C GLN A 67 -21.10 8.55 -27.50
N GLU A 68 -21.95 8.22 -28.43
CA GLU A 68 -23.31 7.75 -28.16
C GLU A 68 -23.28 6.46 -27.31
N GLU A 69 -22.39 5.52 -27.64
CA GLU A 69 -22.27 4.26 -26.90
C GLU A 69 -21.72 4.50 -25.51
N LYS A 70 -20.76 5.40 -25.32
CA LYS A 70 -20.28 5.83 -24.00
C LYS A 70 -21.41 6.40 -23.14
N GLU A 71 -22.24 7.27 -23.70
CA GLU A 71 -23.38 7.87 -23.00
C GLU A 71 -24.40 6.80 -22.59
N ARG A 72 -24.70 5.87 -23.49
CA ARG A 72 -25.60 4.74 -23.23
C ARG A 72 -25.07 3.86 -22.08
N LEU A 73 -23.79 3.50 -22.14
CA LEU A 73 -23.13 2.60 -21.18
C LEU A 73 -22.82 3.29 -19.83
N SER A 74 -22.72 4.62 -19.79
CA SER A 74 -22.49 5.38 -18.57
C SER A 74 -23.62 5.27 -17.54
N LYS A 75 -24.76 4.70 -17.90
CA LYS A 75 -25.85 4.35 -16.99
C LYS A 75 -25.54 3.14 -16.11
N TYR A 76 -24.57 2.31 -16.50
CA TYR A 76 -24.24 1.06 -15.85
C TYR A 76 -22.92 1.19 -15.06
N PRO A 77 -22.90 0.94 -13.75
CA PRO A 77 -21.78 1.26 -12.87
C PRO A 77 -20.43 0.68 -13.29
N THR A 78 -20.39 -0.57 -13.75
CA THR A 78 -19.14 -1.22 -14.19
C THR A 78 -18.62 -0.59 -15.48
N ALA A 79 -19.49 -0.42 -16.49
CA ALA A 79 -19.12 0.21 -17.74
C ALA A 79 -18.70 1.67 -17.52
N LYS A 80 -19.46 2.42 -16.71
CA LYS A 80 -19.12 3.79 -16.32
C LYS A 80 -17.74 3.89 -15.65
N LEU A 81 -17.38 2.97 -14.75
CA LEU A 81 -16.06 2.93 -14.13
C LEU A 81 -14.95 2.76 -15.18
N TRP A 82 -15.13 1.89 -16.16
CA TRP A 82 -14.15 1.68 -17.22
C TRP A 82 -14.06 2.85 -18.20
N ILE A 83 -15.18 3.47 -18.54
CA ILE A 83 -15.21 4.70 -19.33
C ILE A 83 -14.46 5.82 -18.59
N GLN A 84 -14.76 6.03 -17.30
CA GLN A 84 -14.06 7.00 -16.46
C GLN A 84 -12.55 6.70 -16.41
N TYR A 85 -12.16 5.44 -16.31
CA TYR A 85 -10.74 5.05 -16.34
C TYR A 85 -10.07 5.42 -17.67
N MET A 86 -10.75 5.19 -18.81
CA MET A 86 -10.24 5.60 -20.12
C MET A 86 -10.13 7.14 -20.22
N ASP A 87 -11.09 7.88 -19.69
CA ASP A 87 -11.02 9.34 -19.67
C ASP A 87 -9.89 9.86 -18.77
N MET A 88 -9.62 9.24 -17.62
CA MET A 88 -8.46 9.56 -16.80
C MET A 88 -7.14 9.31 -17.55
N ILE A 89 -7.02 8.20 -18.30
CA ILE A 89 -5.87 7.93 -19.15
C ILE A 89 -5.75 8.99 -20.25
N ARG A 90 -6.85 9.39 -20.86
CA ARG A 90 -6.88 10.47 -21.87
C ARG A 90 -6.34 11.78 -21.29
N ILE A 91 -6.78 12.18 -20.10
CA ILE A 91 -6.30 13.38 -19.40
C ILE A 91 -4.78 13.27 -19.15
N MET A 92 -4.32 12.12 -18.67
CA MET A 92 -2.89 11.87 -18.45
C MET A 92 -2.09 11.97 -19.76
N LYS A 93 -2.60 11.43 -20.87
CA LYS A 93 -1.95 11.55 -22.20
C LYS A 93 -1.90 13.00 -22.66
N ILE A 94 -2.95 13.78 -22.45
CA ILE A 94 -3.00 15.21 -22.75
C ILE A 94 -1.94 15.96 -21.92
N PHE A 95 -1.84 15.67 -20.63
CA PHE A 95 -0.83 16.26 -19.76
C PHE A 95 0.60 15.94 -20.25
N ILE A 96 0.87 14.66 -20.53
CA ILE A 96 2.18 14.24 -21.06
C ILE A 96 2.48 14.94 -22.40
N LYS A 97 1.48 15.05 -23.29
CA LYS A 97 1.64 15.77 -24.55
C LYS A 97 2.00 17.23 -24.30
N ALA A 98 1.28 17.92 -23.41
CA ALA A 98 1.54 19.32 -23.08
C ALA A 98 2.98 19.52 -22.58
N GLU A 99 3.44 18.67 -21.65
CA GLU A 99 4.81 18.71 -21.12
C GLU A 99 5.87 18.40 -22.21
N ARG A 100 5.60 17.42 -23.08
CA ARG A 100 6.54 17.01 -24.12
C ARG A 100 6.65 18.01 -25.27
N THR A 101 5.56 18.68 -25.59
CA THR A 101 5.51 19.70 -26.67
C THR A 101 5.82 21.11 -26.16
N GLY A 102 5.68 21.35 -24.87
CA GLY A 102 5.74 22.68 -24.28
C GLY A 102 4.48 23.52 -24.56
N ASP A 103 3.32 22.88 -24.67
CA ASP A 103 2.05 23.54 -24.90
C ASP A 103 1.45 24.01 -23.57
N TRP A 104 1.55 25.30 -23.30
CA TRP A 104 1.12 25.92 -22.05
C TRP A 104 -0.38 25.85 -21.83
N GLN A 105 -1.17 26.11 -22.85
CA GLN A 105 -2.63 26.09 -22.73
C GLN A 105 -3.16 24.68 -22.51
N LEU A 106 -2.59 23.73 -23.23
CA LEU A 106 -2.92 22.31 -23.05
C LEU A 106 -2.50 21.80 -21.66
N HIS A 107 -1.39 22.30 -21.09
CA HIS A 107 -0.98 22.02 -19.73
C HIS A 107 -2.03 22.48 -18.70
N LEU A 108 -2.46 23.74 -18.80
CA LEU A 108 -3.48 24.29 -17.89
C LEU A 108 -4.82 23.54 -18.04
N TYR A 109 -5.22 23.22 -19.26
CA TYR A 109 -6.40 22.41 -19.52
C TYR A 109 -6.32 21.04 -18.83
N ALA A 110 -5.20 20.33 -19.00
CA ALA A 110 -5.01 19.02 -18.39
C ALA A 110 -5.05 19.08 -16.85
N VAL A 111 -4.40 20.07 -16.24
CA VAL A 111 -4.42 20.26 -14.78
C VAL A 111 -5.83 20.55 -14.29
N LYS A 112 -6.61 21.36 -15.01
CA LYS A 112 -8.02 21.63 -14.69
C LYS A 112 -8.87 20.35 -14.71
N GLU A 113 -8.70 19.51 -15.73
CA GLU A 113 -9.44 18.25 -15.86
C GLU A 113 -9.08 17.22 -14.77
N MET A 114 -7.90 17.31 -14.13
CA MET A 114 -7.48 16.45 -13.02
C MET A 114 -8.14 16.82 -11.69
N LEU A 115 -8.57 18.07 -11.49
CA LEU A 115 -9.08 18.56 -10.20
C LEU A 115 -10.22 17.72 -9.62
N PRO A 116 -11.27 17.35 -10.39
CA PRO A 116 -12.36 16.55 -9.85
C PRO A 116 -11.88 15.20 -9.30
N PHE A 117 -10.92 14.57 -9.95
CA PHE A 117 -10.38 13.30 -9.50
C PHE A 117 -9.54 13.43 -8.23
N PHE A 118 -8.78 14.53 -8.06
CA PHE A 118 -8.09 14.84 -6.80
C PHE A 118 -9.08 15.06 -5.65
N ALA A 119 -10.17 15.77 -5.91
CA ALA A 119 -11.23 16.00 -4.94
C ALA A 119 -11.91 14.69 -4.52
N ALA A 120 -12.34 13.90 -5.49
CA ALA A 120 -13.03 12.64 -5.27
C ALA A 120 -12.17 11.62 -4.51
N ALA A 121 -10.89 11.51 -4.88
CA ALA A 121 -9.95 10.56 -4.26
C ALA A 121 -9.38 11.03 -2.91
N GLY A 122 -9.69 12.25 -2.49
CA GLY A 122 -9.20 12.79 -1.21
C GLY A 122 -7.73 13.20 -1.20
N HIS A 123 -7.17 13.47 -2.36
CA HIS A 123 -5.83 14.03 -2.47
C HIS A 123 -5.85 15.54 -2.20
N ASN A 124 -6.26 15.92 -0.98
CA ASN A 124 -6.57 17.29 -0.60
C ASN A 124 -5.42 18.28 -0.80
N LEU A 125 -4.17 17.87 -0.60
CA LEU A 125 -3.00 18.71 -0.81
C LEU A 125 -2.80 18.99 -2.31
N TYR A 126 -2.91 17.97 -3.15
CA TYR A 126 -2.83 18.14 -4.61
C TYR A 126 -3.98 18.99 -5.14
N LEU A 127 -5.20 18.78 -4.64
CA LEU A 127 -6.35 19.58 -5.00
C LEU A 127 -6.13 21.06 -4.69
N LYS A 128 -5.74 21.39 -3.46
CA LYS A 128 -5.48 22.76 -3.04
C LYS A 128 -4.38 23.42 -3.85
N SER A 129 -3.26 22.71 -4.01
CA SER A 129 -2.11 23.21 -4.77
C SER A 129 -2.44 23.44 -6.24
N ALA A 130 -3.10 22.48 -6.89
CA ALA A 130 -3.45 22.60 -8.30
C ALA A 130 -4.52 23.69 -8.53
N TYR A 131 -5.49 23.83 -7.63
CA TYR A 131 -6.49 24.88 -7.72
C TYR A 131 -5.86 26.28 -7.57
N THR A 132 -5.02 26.48 -6.55
CA THR A 132 -4.30 27.76 -6.38
C THR A 132 -3.37 28.05 -7.55
N TYR A 133 -2.68 27.03 -8.05
CA TYR A 133 -1.83 27.14 -9.21
C TYR A 133 -2.62 27.61 -10.44
N LEU A 134 -3.76 27.01 -10.74
CA LEU A 134 -4.61 27.43 -11.87
C LEU A 134 -5.09 28.86 -11.72
N GLN A 135 -5.52 29.29 -10.51
CA GLN A 135 -5.93 30.68 -10.27
C GLN A 135 -4.78 31.66 -10.55
N GLN A 136 -3.58 31.35 -10.05
CA GLN A 136 -2.41 32.20 -10.30
C GLN A 136 -1.99 32.22 -11.78
N MET A 137 -2.12 31.08 -12.46
CA MET A 137 -1.75 31.01 -13.88
C MET A 137 -2.78 31.67 -14.80
N GLN A 138 -4.03 31.80 -14.37
CA GLN A 138 -5.05 32.57 -15.11
C GLN A 138 -4.79 34.06 -15.12
N THR A 139 -4.16 34.60 -14.07
CA THR A 139 -3.76 36.01 -13.96
C THR A 139 -2.33 36.27 -14.43
N LEU A 140 -1.59 35.25 -14.84
CA LEU A 140 -0.16 35.35 -15.19
C LEU A 140 0.10 36.36 -16.31
N GLU A 141 -0.80 36.47 -17.29
CA GLU A 141 -0.67 37.43 -18.40
C GLU A 141 -0.74 38.87 -17.91
N GLU A 142 -1.60 39.16 -16.91
CA GLU A 142 -1.76 40.47 -16.33
C GLU A 142 -0.62 40.79 -15.32
N ASP A 143 -0.29 39.82 -14.44
CA ASP A 143 0.67 40.00 -13.36
C ASP A 143 2.13 39.96 -13.87
N HIS A 144 2.43 39.08 -14.84
CA HIS A 144 3.78 38.84 -15.34
C HIS A 144 3.80 38.56 -16.86
N PRO A 145 3.52 39.55 -17.71
CA PRO A 145 3.35 39.36 -19.17
C PRO A 145 4.60 38.73 -19.85
N ASP A 146 5.81 39.11 -19.42
CA ASP A 146 7.04 38.56 -20.00
C ASP A 146 7.18 37.06 -19.68
N THR A 147 6.76 36.63 -18.51
CA THR A 147 6.78 35.21 -18.10
C THR A 147 5.71 34.42 -18.85
N TYR A 148 4.51 35.01 -19.01
CA TYR A 148 3.43 34.42 -19.78
C TYR A 148 3.84 34.14 -21.23
N LEU A 149 4.44 35.14 -21.89
CA LEU A 149 4.95 34.97 -23.26
C LEU A 149 5.96 33.82 -23.36
N LYS A 150 6.92 33.75 -22.42
CA LYS A 150 7.86 32.64 -22.38
C LYS A 150 7.20 31.30 -22.14
N PHE A 151 6.18 31.22 -21.31
CA PHE A 151 5.44 30.00 -21.09
C PHE A 151 4.67 29.56 -22.34
N CYS A 152 4.10 30.49 -23.07
CA CYS A 152 3.48 30.23 -24.38
C CYS A 152 4.49 29.74 -25.44
N GLU A 153 5.77 30.15 -25.34
CA GLU A 153 6.87 29.63 -26.15
C GLU A 153 7.37 28.25 -25.69
N GLY A 154 6.79 27.69 -24.62
CA GLY A 154 7.10 26.37 -24.08
C GLY A 154 8.21 26.34 -23.02
N TYR A 155 8.58 27.47 -22.42
CA TYR A 155 9.60 27.51 -21.37
C TYR A 155 9.11 27.15 -19.99
N HIS A 156 7.85 26.76 -19.82
CA HIS A 156 7.35 26.17 -18.60
C HIS A 156 7.89 24.75 -18.36
N VAL A 157 8.46 24.11 -19.38
CA VAL A 157 9.13 22.81 -19.32
C VAL A 157 10.60 22.94 -19.69
N VAL A 158 11.41 21.98 -19.24
CA VAL A 158 12.84 21.92 -19.60
C VAL A 158 12.97 21.32 -20.98
N ARG A 159 13.47 22.09 -21.96
CA ARG A 159 13.68 21.64 -23.33
C ARG A 159 15.17 21.45 -23.63
N ARG A 160 15.53 20.27 -24.08
CA ARG A 160 16.92 19.97 -24.52
C ARG A 160 17.22 20.36 -25.94
N SER A 161 16.19 20.53 -26.75
CA SER A 161 16.31 20.93 -28.17
C SER A 161 15.02 21.59 -28.61
N ASN A 162 15.07 22.25 -29.77
CA ASN A 162 13.89 22.85 -30.40
C ASN A 162 13.02 21.83 -31.16
N ARG A 163 13.33 20.55 -31.05
CA ARG A 163 12.54 19.51 -31.72
C ARG A 163 11.19 19.32 -31.02
N TYR A 164 10.20 18.96 -31.82
CA TYR A 164 8.91 18.52 -31.32
C TYR A 164 9.11 17.33 -30.34
N TRP A 165 8.32 17.28 -29.27
CA TRP A 165 8.38 16.19 -28.26
C TRP A 165 9.66 16.17 -27.42
N ALA A 166 10.37 17.27 -27.29
CA ALA A 166 11.63 17.36 -26.55
C ALA A 166 11.51 17.95 -25.14
N GLY A 167 10.31 18.32 -24.73
CA GLY A 167 10.03 18.84 -23.38
C GLY A 167 10.13 17.75 -22.32
N LEU A 168 10.61 18.15 -21.15
CA LEU A 168 10.65 17.33 -19.93
C LEU A 168 10.01 18.09 -18.79
N PRO A 169 9.13 17.47 -18.00
CA PRO A 169 8.53 18.13 -16.83
C PRO A 169 9.62 18.65 -15.89
N THR A 170 9.51 19.89 -15.47
CA THR A 170 10.48 20.53 -14.57
C THR A 170 10.59 19.78 -13.25
N ASP A 171 9.47 19.36 -12.68
CA ASP A 171 9.45 18.56 -11.44
C ASP A 171 10.20 17.23 -11.59
N LEU A 172 10.00 16.51 -12.70
CA LEU A 172 10.72 15.27 -12.99
C LEU A 172 12.24 15.50 -13.06
N ILE A 173 12.67 16.61 -13.65
CA ILE A 173 14.10 16.99 -13.71
C ILE A 173 14.62 17.26 -12.30
N ILE A 174 13.90 18.02 -11.50
CA ILE A 174 14.26 18.29 -10.10
C ILE A 174 14.38 16.97 -9.31
N GLU A 175 13.40 16.11 -9.40
CA GLU A 175 13.40 14.83 -8.64
C GLU A 175 14.49 13.87 -9.10
N GLN A 176 14.67 13.68 -10.40
CA GLN A 176 15.60 12.68 -10.92
C GLN A 176 17.04 13.13 -10.99
N THR A 177 17.30 14.43 -11.03
CA THR A 177 18.66 14.98 -11.06
C THR A 177 19.06 15.53 -9.70
N LEU A 178 18.45 16.64 -9.30
CA LEU A 178 18.79 17.36 -8.09
C LEU A 178 18.50 16.54 -6.82
N MET A 179 17.26 16.13 -6.66
CA MET A 179 16.83 15.40 -5.44
C MET A 179 17.47 14.00 -5.37
N ARG A 180 17.67 13.34 -6.47
CA ARG A 180 18.39 12.07 -6.51
C ARG A 180 19.84 12.25 -6.03
N SER A 181 20.54 13.26 -6.51
CA SER A 181 21.92 13.57 -6.08
C SER A 181 21.97 13.93 -4.58
N VAL A 182 20.98 14.67 -4.09
CA VAL A 182 20.85 15.02 -2.68
C VAL A 182 20.60 13.80 -1.78
N LYS A 183 19.79 12.86 -2.24
CA LYS A 183 19.33 11.68 -1.46
C LYS A 183 20.23 10.45 -1.57
N THR A 184 21.17 10.40 -2.50
CA THR A 184 22.06 9.23 -2.67
C THR A 184 22.99 9.03 -1.48
N THR A 185 23.50 7.81 -1.30
CA THR A 185 24.53 7.51 -0.31
C THR A 185 25.79 8.34 -0.60
N GLY A 186 26.23 9.15 0.35
CA GLY A 186 27.31 10.13 0.14
C GLY A 186 26.84 11.49 -0.38
N GLY A 187 25.54 11.66 -0.68
CA GLY A 187 24.92 12.93 -1.07
C GLY A 187 24.65 13.85 0.11
N MET A 188 24.05 15.01 -0.16
CA MET A 188 23.88 16.10 0.80
C MET A 188 23.11 15.72 2.08
N THR A 189 22.12 14.82 1.99
CA THR A 189 21.28 14.43 3.14
C THR A 189 21.76 13.16 3.84
N ARG A 190 22.47 12.30 3.14
CA ARG A 190 22.97 11.01 3.66
C ARG A 190 24.49 10.94 3.72
N GLY A 191 25.19 12.01 3.34
CA GLY A 191 26.63 12.15 3.49
C GLY A 191 27.00 12.52 4.93
N LYS A 192 28.08 11.92 5.45
CA LYS A 192 28.63 12.32 6.74
C LYS A 192 29.31 13.68 6.62
N GLY A 193 28.84 14.67 7.38
CA GLY A 193 29.63 15.86 7.72
C GLY A 193 29.54 17.06 6.79
N MET A 194 28.61 17.12 5.82
CA MET A 194 28.42 18.39 5.09
C MET A 194 27.78 19.45 5.98
N SER A 195 28.49 20.59 6.15
CA SER A 195 27.93 21.77 6.77
C SER A 195 26.88 22.45 5.88
N GLU A 196 26.04 23.32 6.44
CA GLU A 196 25.06 24.08 5.66
C GLU A 196 25.73 24.95 4.59
N ILE A 197 26.90 25.51 4.88
CA ILE A 197 27.69 26.28 3.93
C ILE A 197 28.10 25.42 2.74
N GLN A 198 28.58 24.21 2.98
CA GLN A 198 28.97 23.30 1.89
C GLN A 198 27.76 22.89 1.05
N ARG A 199 26.59 22.69 1.66
CA ARG A 199 25.34 22.41 0.94
C ARG A 199 24.92 23.58 0.06
N ALA A 200 24.98 24.80 0.60
CA ALA A 200 24.68 26.02 -0.14
C ALA A 200 25.66 26.23 -1.30
N GLN A 201 26.96 26.05 -1.06
CA GLN A 201 27.95 26.10 -2.12
C GLN A 201 27.70 25.09 -3.23
N TRP A 202 27.39 23.84 -2.88
CA TRP A 202 27.09 22.78 -3.84
C TRP A 202 25.88 23.15 -4.72
N LEU A 203 24.81 23.68 -4.13
CA LEU A 203 23.64 24.15 -4.88
C LEU A 203 23.97 25.33 -5.80
N LEU A 204 24.73 26.30 -5.32
CA LEU A 204 25.10 27.50 -6.08
C LEU A 204 26.04 27.18 -7.26
N PHE A 205 26.88 26.15 -7.12
CA PHE A 205 27.79 25.73 -8.18
C PHE A 205 27.14 24.85 -9.27
N MET A 206 25.95 24.31 -9.03
CA MET A 206 25.29 23.44 -10.02
C MET A 206 25.10 24.10 -11.40
N PRO A 207 24.63 25.36 -11.52
CA PRO A 207 24.53 26.03 -12.82
C PRO A 207 25.90 26.17 -13.52
N ALA A 208 26.95 26.50 -12.75
CA ALA A 208 28.30 26.60 -13.28
C ALA A 208 28.82 25.25 -13.78
N CYS A 209 28.61 24.17 -13.03
CA CYS A 209 28.94 22.81 -13.46
C CYS A 209 28.20 22.42 -14.76
N SER A 210 26.93 22.79 -14.88
CA SER A 210 26.17 22.56 -16.09
C SER A 210 26.74 23.32 -17.29
N SER A 211 27.09 24.59 -17.10
CA SER A 211 27.71 25.42 -18.15
C SER A 211 29.07 24.89 -18.59
N ILE A 212 29.89 24.47 -17.63
CA ILE A 212 31.20 23.85 -17.93
C ILE A 212 31.01 22.55 -18.72
N ASN A 213 30.07 21.70 -18.28
CA ASN A 213 29.77 20.44 -18.98
C ASN A 213 29.30 20.68 -20.43
N ASN A 214 28.45 21.68 -20.63
CA ASN A 214 28.01 22.08 -21.97
C ASN A 214 29.20 22.58 -22.85
N ALA A 215 30.06 23.45 -22.30
CA ALA A 215 31.24 23.94 -22.99
C ALA A 215 32.22 22.81 -23.34
N MET A 216 32.37 21.82 -22.45
CA MET A 216 33.19 20.63 -22.74
C MET A 216 32.58 19.77 -23.85
N GLN A 217 31.26 19.60 -23.86
CA GLN A 217 30.55 18.87 -24.92
C GLN A 217 30.69 19.58 -26.29
N GLU A 218 30.58 20.90 -26.32
CA GLU A 218 30.80 21.71 -27.51
C GLU A 218 32.26 21.61 -27.99
N PHE A 219 33.22 21.67 -27.09
CA PHE A 219 34.63 21.57 -27.39
C PHE A 219 35.01 20.20 -28.00
N GLU A 220 34.44 19.12 -27.45
CA GLU A 220 34.69 17.77 -27.94
C GLU A 220 33.77 17.37 -29.12
N ASN A 221 32.91 18.27 -29.57
CA ASN A 221 31.87 18.00 -30.57
C ASN A 221 31.02 16.75 -30.27
N LEU A 222 30.88 16.43 -28.99
CA LEU A 222 30.04 15.35 -28.46
C LEU A 222 28.65 15.90 -28.19
N GLN A 223 27.71 15.58 -29.06
CA GLN A 223 26.30 15.75 -28.69
C GLN A 223 25.89 14.56 -27.86
N TYR A 224 25.62 14.77 -26.59
CA TYR A 224 24.91 13.80 -25.78
C TYR A 224 23.48 13.64 -26.34
N CYS A 225 23.39 12.86 -27.36
CA CYS A 225 22.12 12.31 -27.82
C CYS A 225 21.72 11.27 -26.78
N THR A 226 20.94 11.68 -25.74
CA THR A 226 20.30 10.71 -24.87
C THR A 226 19.22 10.05 -25.71
N SER A 227 19.57 8.91 -26.32
CA SER A 227 18.66 8.05 -27.07
C SER A 227 17.44 7.57 -26.27
N ASP A 228 17.44 7.82 -24.97
CA ASP A 228 16.39 7.39 -24.05
C ASP A 228 15.09 8.20 -24.15
N GLN A 229 15.11 9.38 -24.77
CA GLN A 229 13.91 10.24 -24.87
C GLN A 229 12.87 9.75 -25.88
N HIS A 230 13.28 8.90 -26.80
CA HIS A 230 12.41 8.40 -27.89
C HIS A 230 12.42 6.88 -27.97
N LYS A 231 12.57 6.20 -26.83
CA LYS A 231 12.46 4.73 -26.77
C LYS A 231 11.12 4.24 -27.25
N GLU A 232 10.05 5.04 -27.03
CA GLU A 232 8.72 4.78 -27.52
C GLU A 232 8.63 4.66 -29.05
N SER A 233 9.52 5.34 -29.80
CA SER A 233 9.58 5.29 -31.25
C SER A 233 10.43 4.12 -31.79
N SER A 234 11.11 3.37 -30.92
CA SER A 234 11.90 2.23 -31.35
C SER A 234 11.01 1.06 -31.76
N LYS A 235 11.33 0.36 -32.83
CA LYS A 235 10.57 -0.77 -33.34
C LYS A 235 10.32 -1.85 -32.27
N SER A 236 11.34 -2.17 -31.49
CA SER A 236 11.23 -3.16 -30.41
C SER A 236 10.28 -2.73 -29.29
N ARG A 237 10.14 -1.43 -29.04
CA ARG A 237 9.18 -0.91 -28.07
C ARG A 237 7.76 -0.97 -28.64
N GLN A 238 7.56 -0.55 -29.87
CA GLN A 238 6.27 -0.62 -30.56
C GLN A 238 5.74 -2.05 -30.64
N GLU A 239 6.60 -3.02 -30.96
CA GLU A 239 6.24 -4.45 -30.97
C GLU A 239 5.80 -4.95 -29.60
N ARG A 240 6.49 -4.51 -28.52
CA ARG A 240 6.10 -4.84 -27.15
C ARG A 240 4.76 -4.22 -26.80
N ASP A 241 4.59 -2.94 -27.07
CA ASP A 241 3.36 -2.21 -26.77
C ASP A 241 2.16 -2.82 -27.52
N ASN A 242 2.35 -3.21 -28.78
CA ASN A 242 1.33 -3.95 -29.55
C ASN A 242 0.98 -5.29 -28.91
N LYS A 243 1.98 -6.04 -28.44
CA LYS A 243 1.73 -7.30 -27.73
C LYS A 243 0.96 -7.08 -26.43
N ASP A 244 1.30 -6.04 -25.67
CA ASP A 244 0.61 -5.68 -24.43
C ASP A 244 -0.85 -5.28 -24.72
N VAL A 245 -1.08 -4.51 -25.80
CA VAL A 245 -2.45 -4.15 -26.25
C VAL A 245 -3.25 -5.41 -26.64
N GLN A 246 -2.67 -6.32 -27.41
CA GLN A 246 -3.36 -7.58 -27.78
C GLN A 246 -3.68 -8.43 -26.55
N THR A 247 -2.81 -8.48 -25.57
CA THR A 247 -3.04 -9.19 -24.30
C THR A 247 -4.20 -8.57 -23.53
N ILE A 248 -4.28 -7.23 -23.44
CA ILE A 248 -5.38 -6.55 -22.78
C ILE A 248 -6.69 -6.74 -23.54
N LEU A 249 -6.67 -6.62 -24.86
CA LEU A 249 -7.85 -6.84 -25.70
C LEU A 249 -8.41 -8.26 -25.55
N SER A 250 -7.54 -9.26 -25.60
CA SER A 250 -7.94 -10.67 -25.38
C SER A 250 -8.57 -10.85 -23.99
N PHE A 251 -7.94 -10.29 -22.95
CA PHE A 251 -8.49 -10.36 -21.59
C PHE A 251 -9.87 -9.70 -21.48
N LEU A 252 -10.06 -8.52 -22.10
CA LEU A 252 -11.33 -7.80 -22.06
C LEU A 252 -12.39 -8.42 -22.96
N THR A 253 -12.03 -9.12 -24.03
CA THR A 253 -12.97 -9.85 -24.87
C THR A 253 -13.68 -10.95 -24.08
N ASP A 254 -12.92 -11.70 -23.26
CA ASP A 254 -13.48 -12.75 -22.42
C ASP A 254 -14.22 -12.19 -21.19
N ARG A 255 -13.90 -10.98 -20.77
CA ARG A 255 -14.37 -10.34 -19.53
C ARG A 255 -14.92 -8.94 -19.78
N ASN A 256 -15.83 -8.84 -20.72
CA ASN A 256 -16.36 -7.55 -21.18
C ASN A 256 -16.94 -6.72 -20.01
N PRO A 257 -16.36 -5.54 -19.71
CA PRO A 257 -16.90 -4.63 -18.70
C PRO A 257 -18.10 -3.81 -19.19
N PHE A 258 -18.29 -3.71 -20.52
CA PHE A 258 -19.25 -2.85 -21.17
C PHE A 258 -20.61 -3.55 -21.39
N ILE A 259 -21.09 -4.23 -20.35
CA ILE A 259 -22.39 -4.87 -20.36
C ILE A 259 -23.39 -4.09 -19.52
N GLU A 260 -24.67 -4.24 -19.86
CA GLU A 260 -25.79 -3.63 -19.15
C GLU A 260 -26.07 -4.38 -17.86
N HIS A 261 -25.43 -3.93 -16.75
CA HIS A 261 -25.62 -4.53 -15.44
C HIS A 261 -25.80 -3.45 -14.38
N ALA A 262 -26.83 -3.60 -13.54
CA ALA A 262 -27.22 -2.58 -12.56
C ALA A 262 -26.22 -2.38 -11.43
N ASP A 263 -25.39 -3.37 -11.11
CA ASP A 263 -24.44 -3.32 -10.01
C ASP A 263 -22.99 -3.17 -10.49
N LEU A 264 -22.17 -2.56 -9.63
CA LEU A 264 -20.72 -2.54 -9.83
C LEU A 264 -20.15 -3.92 -9.54
N ARG A 265 -19.55 -4.57 -10.54
CA ARG A 265 -19.06 -5.95 -10.44
C ARG A 265 -17.58 -6.06 -10.79
N ASN A 266 -16.93 -7.07 -10.23
CA ASN A 266 -15.62 -7.52 -10.68
C ASN A 266 -15.78 -8.28 -12.01
N ILE A 267 -15.05 -7.86 -13.05
CA ILE A 267 -15.19 -8.42 -14.40
C ILE A 267 -14.66 -9.86 -14.53
N GLU A 268 -13.79 -10.30 -13.62
CA GLU A 268 -13.25 -11.66 -13.64
C GLU A 268 -14.12 -12.64 -12.86
N THR A 269 -14.58 -12.24 -11.67
CA THR A 269 -15.28 -13.14 -10.74
C THR A 269 -16.79 -12.97 -10.76
N GLY A 270 -17.31 -11.87 -11.32
CA GLY A 270 -18.71 -11.51 -11.29
C GLY A 270 -19.22 -11.00 -9.94
N VAL A 271 -18.38 -10.99 -8.90
CA VAL A 271 -18.79 -10.54 -7.57
C VAL A 271 -19.14 -9.06 -7.58
N THR A 272 -20.29 -8.71 -7.00
CA THR A 272 -20.82 -7.36 -6.93
C THR A 272 -20.29 -6.61 -5.72
N ALA A 273 -20.00 -5.33 -5.87
CA ALA A 273 -19.63 -4.44 -4.78
C ALA A 273 -20.85 -4.10 -3.90
N SER A 274 -20.60 -3.71 -2.65
CA SER A 274 -21.67 -3.16 -1.81
C SER A 274 -22.19 -1.85 -2.40
N LYS A 275 -23.45 -1.51 -2.10
CA LYS A 275 -24.10 -0.26 -2.57
C LYS A 275 -23.42 1.02 -2.10
N GLU A 276 -22.55 0.92 -1.10
CA GLU A 276 -21.79 2.05 -0.59
C GLU A 276 -20.61 2.43 -1.48
N VAL A 277 -20.12 1.50 -2.32
CA VAL A 277 -18.99 1.73 -3.23
C VAL A 277 -19.50 2.54 -4.43
N ASN A 278 -18.96 3.75 -4.59
CA ASN A 278 -19.40 4.69 -5.61
C ASN A 278 -18.25 5.24 -6.47
N VAL A 279 -17.15 4.51 -6.57
CA VAL A 279 -15.96 4.93 -7.33
C VAL A 279 -16.23 5.25 -8.79
N HIS A 280 -17.27 4.66 -9.41
CA HIS A 280 -17.72 4.94 -10.76
C HIS A 280 -18.35 6.34 -10.94
N GLN A 281 -18.57 7.04 -9.83
CA GLN A 281 -19.12 8.42 -9.81
C GLN A 281 -18.04 9.45 -9.39
N ALA A 282 -16.75 9.12 -9.57
CA ALA A 282 -15.68 9.98 -9.05
C ALA A 282 -15.68 11.37 -9.70
N LEU A 283 -16.03 11.48 -10.98
CA LEU A 283 -16.14 12.77 -11.67
C LEU A 283 -17.23 13.65 -11.03
N GLU A 284 -18.44 13.11 -10.88
CA GLU A 284 -19.57 13.86 -10.33
C GLU A 284 -19.35 14.24 -8.86
N VAL A 285 -18.84 13.28 -8.06
CA VAL A 285 -18.51 13.54 -6.66
C VAL A 285 -17.42 14.60 -6.54
N GLY A 286 -16.41 14.54 -7.41
CA GLY A 286 -15.33 15.52 -7.44
C GLY A 286 -15.78 16.93 -7.82
N LEU A 287 -16.60 17.05 -8.86
CA LEU A 287 -17.19 18.33 -9.26
C LEU A 287 -18.05 18.93 -8.15
N HIS A 288 -18.89 18.11 -7.53
CA HIS A 288 -19.73 18.54 -6.41
C HIS A 288 -18.90 19.03 -5.20
N ILE A 289 -17.79 18.35 -4.87
CA ILE A 289 -16.86 18.81 -3.82
C ILE A 289 -16.24 20.16 -4.19
N ILE A 290 -15.85 20.35 -5.44
CA ILE A 290 -15.27 21.62 -5.91
C ILE A 290 -16.29 22.74 -5.80
N GLU A 291 -17.51 22.55 -6.31
CA GLU A 291 -18.57 23.53 -6.28
C GLU A 291 -18.98 23.93 -4.87
N GLU A 292 -19.22 22.96 -3.99
CA GLU A 292 -19.68 23.23 -2.62
C GLU A 292 -18.58 23.73 -1.68
N SER A 293 -17.33 23.32 -1.91
CA SER A 293 -16.30 23.48 -0.88
C SER A 293 -15.14 24.39 -1.29
N LEU A 294 -14.87 24.56 -2.61
CA LEU A 294 -13.76 25.40 -3.07
C LEU A 294 -14.21 26.74 -3.63
N VAL A 295 -15.28 26.75 -4.41
CA VAL A 295 -15.72 27.99 -5.08
C VAL A 295 -16.16 29.01 -4.03
N GLY A 296 -15.54 30.19 -4.04
CA GLY A 296 -15.85 31.29 -3.13
C GLY A 296 -15.36 31.11 -1.68
N GLN A 297 -14.54 30.08 -1.39
CA GLN A 297 -14.01 29.81 -0.06
C GLN A 297 -12.51 30.10 0.02
N ASP A 298 -12.05 30.46 1.23
CA ASP A 298 -10.61 30.55 1.52
C ASP A 298 -9.98 29.15 1.54
N ILE A 299 -9.13 28.88 0.56
CA ILE A 299 -8.50 27.57 0.38
C ILE A 299 -7.61 27.16 1.55
N PHE A 300 -7.05 28.13 2.29
CA PHE A 300 -6.17 27.84 3.43
C PHE A 300 -6.96 27.35 4.65
N GLN A 301 -8.19 27.81 4.81
CA GLN A 301 -9.08 27.39 5.90
C GLN A 301 -9.91 26.16 5.54
N LEU A 302 -9.86 25.72 4.29
CA LEU A 302 -10.66 24.63 3.80
C LEU A 302 -10.28 23.30 4.44
N SER A 303 -11.27 22.62 5.02
CA SER A 303 -11.16 21.24 5.50
C SER A 303 -12.12 20.33 4.72
N LEU A 304 -11.57 19.47 3.89
CA LEU A 304 -12.36 18.53 3.09
C LEU A 304 -12.63 17.26 3.92
N LYS A 305 -13.90 17.00 4.21
CA LYS A 305 -14.32 15.84 5.00
C LYS A 305 -14.17 14.56 4.18
N ARG A 306 -13.52 13.54 4.76
CA ARG A 306 -13.35 12.22 4.13
C ARG A 306 -14.68 11.53 3.79
N SER A 307 -15.74 11.84 4.51
CA SER A 307 -17.09 11.28 4.26
C SER A 307 -17.71 11.74 2.94
N LYS A 308 -17.22 12.85 2.36
CA LYS A 308 -17.69 13.37 1.06
C LYS A 308 -16.96 12.75 -0.13
N GLN A 309 -15.84 12.05 0.11
CA GLN A 309 -15.03 11.43 -0.94
C GLN A 309 -15.66 10.13 -1.43
N VAL A 310 -15.20 9.66 -2.59
CA VAL A 310 -15.65 8.37 -3.12
C VAL A 310 -15.21 7.23 -2.21
N LYS A 311 -16.08 6.25 -2.07
CA LYS A 311 -15.79 4.99 -1.41
C LYS A 311 -15.33 3.98 -2.45
N THR A 312 -14.11 3.47 -2.27
CA THR A 312 -13.51 2.46 -3.12
C THR A 312 -13.52 1.10 -2.42
N LEU A 313 -13.38 0.02 -3.19
CA LEU A 313 -13.15 -1.33 -2.63
C LEU A 313 -11.85 -1.42 -1.82
N ASN A 314 -10.93 -0.48 -2.01
CA ASN A 314 -9.64 -0.44 -1.34
C ASN A 314 -9.67 0.30 0.00
N GLU A 315 -10.86 0.58 0.52
CA GLU A 315 -10.99 1.20 1.83
C GLU A 315 -10.45 0.23 2.89
N LYS A 316 -9.35 0.66 3.53
CA LYS A 316 -8.69 -0.14 4.56
C LYS A 316 -9.61 -0.28 5.75
N SER A 317 -10.15 -1.46 5.97
CA SER A 317 -10.91 -1.78 7.17
C SER A 317 -9.96 -1.77 8.36
N LYS A 318 -10.25 -0.95 9.36
CA LYS A 318 -9.56 -1.00 10.64
C LYS A 318 -10.16 -2.13 11.46
N ILE A 319 -9.45 -3.24 11.55
CA ILE A 319 -9.80 -4.31 12.47
C ILE A 319 -9.13 -4.00 13.80
N LYS A 320 -9.93 -3.84 14.85
CA LYS A 320 -9.45 -3.64 16.21
C LYS A 320 -9.43 -4.99 16.91
N VAL A 321 -8.24 -5.47 17.22
CA VAL A 321 -8.04 -6.69 18.03
C VAL A 321 -7.40 -6.26 19.34
N GLN A 322 -8.15 -6.39 20.43
CA GLN A 322 -7.75 -5.89 21.74
C GLN A 322 -7.46 -4.37 21.71
N SER A 323 -6.24 -3.94 22.05
CA SER A 323 -5.81 -2.53 22.05
C SER A 323 -5.16 -2.10 20.74
N GLU A 324 -4.88 -3.03 19.83
CA GLU A 324 -4.20 -2.76 18.56
C GLU A 324 -5.18 -2.65 17.40
N SER A 325 -4.99 -1.64 16.55
CA SER A 325 -5.74 -1.51 15.31
C SER A 325 -4.86 -1.91 14.12
N GLY A 326 -5.20 -3.00 13.46
CA GLY A 326 -4.62 -3.42 12.21
C GLY A 326 -5.37 -2.83 11.02
N SER A 327 -4.67 -2.48 9.95
CA SER A 327 -5.28 -2.07 8.70
C SER A 327 -5.23 -3.24 7.71
N VAL A 328 -6.38 -3.73 7.31
CA VAL A 328 -6.52 -4.79 6.30
C VAL A 328 -7.10 -4.20 5.03
N SER A 329 -6.52 -4.53 3.87
CA SER A 329 -7.10 -4.22 2.57
C SER A 329 -7.99 -5.40 2.15
N PRO A 330 -9.33 -5.27 2.21
CA PRO A 330 -10.23 -6.36 1.85
C PRO A 330 -10.07 -6.80 0.40
N GLN A 331 -9.81 -5.84 -0.49
CA GLN A 331 -9.62 -6.11 -1.92
C GLN A 331 -8.37 -6.96 -2.19
N LEU A 332 -7.23 -6.57 -1.60
CA LEU A 332 -5.97 -7.33 -1.78
C LEU A 332 -6.10 -8.74 -1.18
N LEU A 333 -6.77 -8.84 -0.04
CA LEU A 333 -7.05 -10.11 0.61
C LEU A 333 -7.93 -10.99 -0.28
N PHE A 334 -9.02 -10.43 -0.81
CA PHE A 334 -9.92 -11.13 -1.72
C PHE A 334 -9.20 -11.60 -3.00
N GLN A 335 -8.40 -10.74 -3.63
CA GLN A 335 -7.63 -11.09 -4.82
C GLN A 335 -6.65 -12.23 -4.56
N ARG A 336 -5.95 -12.20 -3.43
CA ARG A 336 -5.03 -13.27 -3.03
C ARG A 336 -5.76 -14.59 -2.81
N LEU A 337 -6.92 -14.54 -2.17
CA LEU A 337 -7.75 -15.71 -1.93
C LEU A 337 -8.25 -16.34 -3.22
N VAL A 338 -8.87 -15.54 -4.09
CA VAL A 338 -9.41 -16.03 -5.36
C VAL A 338 -8.29 -16.63 -6.22
N THR A 339 -7.11 -16.02 -6.20
CA THR A 339 -5.95 -16.56 -6.91
C THR A 339 -5.48 -17.89 -6.31
N ALA A 340 -5.40 -17.98 -4.99
CA ALA A 340 -5.00 -19.20 -4.30
C ALA A 340 -6.05 -20.31 -4.41
N ALA A 341 -7.33 -19.96 -4.38
CA ALA A 341 -8.45 -20.89 -4.47
C ALA A 341 -8.37 -21.80 -5.69
N ARG A 342 -8.01 -21.24 -6.84
CA ARG A 342 -7.90 -21.97 -8.11
C ARG A 342 -6.91 -23.14 -8.08
N TYR A 343 -5.98 -23.12 -7.13
CA TYR A 343 -4.96 -24.16 -7.00
C TYR A 343 -5.25 -25.18 -5.88
N PHE A 344 -6.17 -24.86 -4.96
CA PHE A 344 -6.32 -25.63 -3.72
C PHE A 344 -7.72 -26.24 -3.52
N THR A 345 -8.75 -25.72 -4.16
CA THR A 345 -10.13 -26.20 -3.98
C THR A 345 -11.02 -25.89 -5.18
N ASP A 346 -11.94 -26.81 -5.47
CA ASP A 346 -12.98 -26.61 -6.48
C ASP A 346 -14.12 -25.72 -5.95
N ASP A 347 -14.27 -25.61 -4.62
CA ASP A 347 -15.26 -24.76 -3.97
C ASP A 347 -14.62 -23.58 -3.25
N VAL A 348 -14.70 -22.41 -3.88
CA VAL A 348 -14.16 -21.15 -3.35
C VAL A 348 -14.84 -20.74 -2.05
N SER A 349 -16.08 -21.15 -1.80
CA SER A 349 -16.85 -20.78 -0.61
C SER A 349 -16.24 -21.34 0.67
N THR A 350 -15.63 -22.50 0.61
CA THR A 350 -14.98 -23.15 1.74
C THR A 350 -13.77 -22.37 2.26
N LEU A 351 -13.10 -21.61 1.39
CA LEU A 351 -11.96 -20.77 1.81
C LEU A 351 -12.36 -19.62 2.73
N PHE A 352 -13.58 -19.10 2.57
CA PHE A 352 -14.08 -18.03 3.42
C PHE A 352 -14.48 -18.53 4.82
N SER A 353 -14.45 -19.82 5.07
CA SER A 353 -14.62 -20.42 6.39
C SER A 353 -13.36 -20.33 7.24
N TYR A 354 -12.20 -20.04 6.64
CA TYR A 354 -10.91 -19.98 7.31
C TYR A 354 -10.43 -18.54 7.48
N GLU A 355 -9.53 -18.34 8.41
CA GLU A 355 -8.90 -17.03 8.60
C GLU A 355 -7.96 -16.71 7.43
N LEU A 356 -8.17 -15.55 6.79
CA LEU A 356 -7.62 -15.17 5.50
C LEU A 356 -6.27 -14.45 5.58
N SER A 357 -5.53 -14.63 6.67
CA SER A 357 -4.23 -14.02 6.88
C SER A 357 -3.17 -15.06 7.17
N ASN A 358 -1.98 -14.93 6.56
CA ASN A 358 -0.82 -15.75 6.92
C ASN A 358 -0.43 -15.58 8.40
N TYR A 359 -0.81 -14.43 8.97
CA TYR A 359 -0.61 -14.11 10.38
C TYR A 359 -1.95 -13.63 10.92
N PRO A 360 -2.81 -14.55 11.40
CA PRO A 360 -4.09 -14.19 12.00
C PRO A 360 -3.91 -13.11 13.05
N SER A 361 -4.63 -12.01 12.92
CA SER A 361 -4.52 -10.86 13.84
C SER A 361 -5.00 -11.19 15.26
N SER A 362 -5.75 -12.27 15.43
CA SER A 362 -6.10 -12.86 16.71
C SER A 362 -4.89 -13.48 17.42
N MET A 363 -3.96 -14.06 16.68
CA MET A 363 -2.80 -14.77 17.20
C MET A 363 -1.49 -13.99 17.13
N PHE A 364 -1.36 -13.07 16.14
CA PHE A 364 -0.13 -12.34 15.88
C PHE A 364 -0.35 -10.83 15.93
N ASP A 365 0.68 -10.09 16.33
CA ASP A 365 0.69 -8.62 16.29
C ASP A 365 1.07 -8.09 14.88
N ALA A 366 1.04 -6.76 14.72
CA ALA A 366 1.38 -6.11 13.46
C ALA A 366 2.82 -6.37 12.96
N ASN A 367 3.71 -6.87 13.83
CA ASN A 367 5.09 -7.21 13.51
C ASN A 367 5.27 -8.70 13.22
N GLY A 368 4.19 -9.49 13.23
CA GLY A 368 4.22 -10.93 13.02
C GLY A 368 4.67 -11.73 14.24
N PHE A 369 4.68 -11.14 15.43
CA PHE A 369 4.96 -11.86 16.67
C PHE A 369 3.68 -12.41 17.29
N MET A 370 3.76 -13.62 17.85
CA MET A 370 2.63 -14.20 18.57
C MET A 370 2.20 -13.27 19.71
N ARG A 371 0.89 -13.06 19.83
CA ARG A 371 0.30 -12.33 20.96
C ARG A 371 0.51 -13.12 22.23
N GLU A 372 0.87 -12.44 23.30
CA GLU A 372 0.91 -13.07 24.61
C GLU A 372 -0.51 -13.34 25.10
N PRO A 373 -0.86 -14.57 25.43
CA PRO A 373 -2.14 -14.86 26.04
C PRO A 373 -2.20 -14.20 27.43
N GLN A 374 -3.29 -13.55 27.70
CA GLN A 374 -3.56 -13.07 29.06
C GLN A 374 -3.98 -14.28 29.92
N LYS A 375 -3.04 -14.79 30.71
CA LYS A 375 -3.26 -15.96 31.58
C LYS A 375 -4.45 -15.76 32.55
N SER A 376 -4.71 -14.51 32.94
CA SER A 376 -5.91 -14.18 33.74
C SER A 376 -7.20 -14.52 33.00
N HIS A 377 -7.31 -14.18 31.71
CA HIS A 377 -8.53 -14.52 30.94
C HIS A 377 -8.69 -16.03 30.74
N LEU A 378 -7.57 -16.78 30.61
CA LEU A 378 -7.65 -18.24 30.57
C LEU A 378 -8.09 -18.79 31.93
N ALA A 379 -7.55 -18.26 33.01
CA ALA A 379 -7.98 -18.63 34.36
C ALA A 379 -9.46 -18.33 34.58
N ASP A 380 -9.94 -17.13 34.22
CA ASP A 380 -11.35 -16.73 34.31
C ASP A 380 -12.24 -17.65 33.45
N ALA A 381 -11.80 -18.02 32.25
CA ALA A 381 -12.54 -18.96 31.40
C ALA A 381 -12.61 -20.38 31.99
N ILE A 382 -11.52 -20.87 32.60
CA ILE A 382 -11.49 -22.16 33.28
C ILE A 382 -12.39 -22.13 34.52
N TRP A 383 -12.36 -21.04 35.31
CA TRP A 383 -13.25 -20.85 36.44
C TRP A 383 -14.73 -20.83 36.03
N ALA A 384 -15.03 -20.21 34.92
CA ALA A 384 -16.40 -20.16 34.36
C ALA A 384 -16.94 -21.52 33.90
N LEU A 385 -16.04 -22.47 33.59
CA LEU A 385 -16.40 -23.83 33.18
C LEU A 385 -16.54 -24.80 34.34
N GLY A 386 -16.14 -24.44 35.55
CA GLY A 386 -16.13 -25.32 36.74
C GLY A 386 -16.97 -24.79 37.87
N ASP A 387 -17.67 -25.71 38.52
CA ASP A 387 -18.43 -25.46 39.77
C ASP A 387 -17.53 -25.47 41.03
N CYS A 388 -16.28 -25.01 40.92
CA CYS A 388 -15.36 -25.01 42.06
C CYS A 388 -15.67 -23.89 43.02
N SER A 389 -16.35 -24.20 44.12
CA SER A 389 -16.45 -23.29 45.24
C SER A 389 -15.12 -23.23 46.01
N ALA A 390 -14.55 -22.02 46.11
CA ALA A 390 -13.28 -21.78 46.82
C ALA A 390 -13.31 -22.18 48.33
N ASN A 391 -14.47 -22.51 48.85
CA ASN A 391 -14.64 -22.83 50.25
C ASN A 391 -14.23 -24.27 50.62
N GLU A 392 -14.00 -25.19 49.69
CA GLU A 392 -13.62 -26.55 49.96
C GLU A 392 -12.10 -26.75 50.14
N ILE A 393 -11.27 -25.79 49.67
CA ILE A 393 -9.83 -25.91 49.75
C ILE A 393 -9.29 -25.69 51.18
N SER A 394 -10.00 -24.95 52.00
CA SER A 394 -9.58 -24.65 53.40
C SER A 394 -9.70 -25.82 54.37
N THR A 395 -10.32 -26.93 53.96
CA THR A 395 -10.56 -28.10 54.80
C THR A 395 -9.65 -29.29 54.48
N LEU A 396 -8.80 -29.18 53.45
CA LEU A 396 -7.84 -30.25 53.07
C LEU A 396 -6.62 -30.19 53.97
N THR A 397 -6.40 -31.25 54.74
CA THR A 397 -5.28 -31.40 55.68
C THR A 397 -3.96 -31.79 54.99
N ASP A 398 -4.02 -32.16 53.70
CA ASP A 398 -2.83 -32.60 52.96
C ASP A 398 -2.74 -31.86 51.61
N VAL A 399 -2.33 -30.58 51.66
CA VAL A 399 -2.18 -29.72 50.48
C VAL A 399 -0.73 -29.74 49.99
N GLN A 400 -0.51 -30.30 48.78
CA GLN A 400 0.78 -30.23 48.10
C GLN A 400 0.89 -28.90 47.34
N TYR A 401 1.82 -28.04 47.75
CA TYR A 401 2.09 -26.77 47.05
C TYR A 401 3.02 -26.99 45.88
N VAL A 402 2.63 -26.40 44.69
CA VAL A 402 3.47 -26.33 43.52
C VAL A 402 3.69 -24.84 43.20
N LEU A 403 4.94 -24.39 43.26
CA LEU A 403 5.33 -22.98 43.11
C LEU A 403 6.01 -22.73 41.79
N ASP A 404 5.66 -21.64 41.11
CA ASP A 404 6.38 -21.13 39.93
C ASP A 404 7.72 -20.51 40.41
N GLY A 405 8.82 -21.18 40.12
CA GLY A 405 10.16 -20.75 40.49
C GLY A 405 10.57 -19.42 39.82
N GLY A 406 10.05 -19.13 38.62
CA GLY A 406 10.26 -17.85 37.94
C GLY A 406 9.60 -16.70 38.71
N SER A 407 8.35 -16.87 39.11
CA SER A 407 7.64 -15.92 39.95
C SER A 407 8.30 -15.76 41.31
N LEU A 408 8.69 -16.88 41.94
CA LEU A 408 9.38 -16.88 43.22
C LEU A 408 10.68 -16.05 43.17
N LEU A 409 11.47 -16.17 42.10
CA LEU A 409 12.68 -15.38 41.93
C LEU A 409 12.41 -13.86 41.94
N HIS A 410 11.27 -13.42 41.49
CA HIS A 410 10.89 -12.01 41.49
C HIS A 410 10.31 -11.53 42.83
N HIS A 411 9.75 -12.41 43.63
CA HIS A 411 8.99 -12.06 44.85
C HIS A 411 9.89 -11.64 46.00
N ILE A 412 11.06 -12.28 46.21
CA ILE A 412 11.94 -12.02 47.34
C ILE A 412 12.93 -10.90 47.01
N PRO A 413 12.99 -9.79 47.78
CA PRO A 413 13.94 -8.73 47.55
C PRO A 413 15.38 -9.15 47.87
N TRP A 414 16.32 -8.73 47.00
CA TRP A 414 17.75 -9.01 47.22
C TRP A 414 18.42 -7.84 47.94
N VAL A 415 19.09 -8.15 49.05
CA VAL A 415 19.84 -7.13 49.80
C VAL A 415 21.21 -6.94 49.17
N ARG A 416 21.56 -5.69 48.83
CA ARG A 416 22.87 -5.35 48.25
C ARG A 416 23.98 -5.62 49.25
N GLY A 417 24.99 -6.36 48.81
CA GLY A 417 26.11 -6.78 49.66
C GLY A 417 25.96 -8.20 50.19
N PHE A 418 24.79 -8.83 50.14
CA PHE A 418 24.67 -10.26 50.48
C PHE A 418 25.38 -11.10 49.43
N THR A 419 25.96 -12.22 49.86
CA THR A 419 26.51 -13.21 48.95
C THR A 419 25.39 -13.95 48.21
N PHE A 420 25.69 -14.49 47.03
CA PHE A 420 24.70 -15.28 46.30
C PHE A 420 24.27 -16.53 47.07
N GLY A 421 25.16 -17.13 47.87
CA GLY A 421 24.82 -18.22 48.80
C GLY A 421 23.79 -17.82 49.84
N ARG A 422 23.91 -16.61 50.44
CA ARG A 422 22.93 -16.11 51.40
C ARG A 422 21.58 -15.75 50.72
N ILE A 423 21.64 -15.24 49.51
CA ILE A 423 20.41 -15.01 48.71
C ILE A 423 19.69 -16.33 48.43
N ALA A 424 20.43 -17.38 48.03
CA ALA A 424 19.84 -18.70 47.81
C ALA A 424 19.22 -19.28 49.11
N GLN A 425 19.86 -19.09 50.24
CA GLN A 425 19.35 -19.54 51.54
C GLN A 425 18.03 -18.77 51.89
N MET A 426 17.93 -17.49 51.57
CA MET A 426 16.67 -16.76 51.79
C MET A 426 15.49 -17.34 51.02
N TYR A 427 15.72 -17.86 49.81
CA TYR A 427 14.68 -18.56 49.06
C TYR A 427 14.27 -19.89 49.68
N ALA A 428 15.28 -20.64 50.11
CA ALA A 428 15.05 -21.91 50.82
C ALA A 428 14.24 -21.70 52.10
N ASP A 429 14.68 -20.76 52.96
CA ASP A 429 14.01 -20.40 54.19
C ASP A 429 12.56 -19.92 53.96
N HIS A 430 12.34 -19.09 52.90
CA HIS A 430 11.01 -18.60 52.56
C HIS A 430 10.06 -19.74 52.16
N VAL A 431 10.52 -20.65 51.29
CA VAL A 431 9.69 -21.79 50.84
C VAL A 431 9.39 -22.72 52.01
N SER A 432 10.41 -23.08 52.78
CA SER A 432 10.31 -23.98 53.93
C SER A 432 9.34 -23.41 55.01
N THR A 433 9.49 -22.10 55.34
CA THR A 433 8.68 -21.49 56.39
C THR A 433 7.24 -21.29 55.97
N LYS A 434 6.99 -20.92 54.69
CA LYS A 434 5.64 -20.53 54.25
C LYS A 434 4.82 -21.67 53.68
N TYR A 435 5.47 -22.63 53.03
CA TYR A 435 4.80 -23.69 52.28
C TYR A 435 5.17 -25.11 52.77
N ASN A 436 6.02 -25.20 53.76
CA ASN A 436 6.52 -26.44 54.32
C ASN A 436 7.11 -27.39 53.26
N ASN A 437 6.32 -28.34 52.77
CA ASN A 437 6.75 -29.27 51.71
C ASN A 437 6.17 -28.81 50.36
N ALA A 438 6.92 -28.08 49.56
CA ALA A 438 6.49 -27.55 48.29
C ALA A 438 7.38 -27.98 47.12
N ILE A 439 6.77 -28.21 45.96
CA ILE A 439 7.48 -28.47 44.70
C ILE A 439 7.69 -27.10 44.00
N VAL A 440 8.94 -26.76 43.74
CA VAL A 440 9.27 -25.52 42.99
C VAL A 440 9.66 -25.89 41.56
N VAL A 441 8.84 -25.45 40.60
CA VAL A 441 9.07 -25.74 39.18
C VAL A 441 9.70 -24.52 38.51
N PHE A 442 10.80 -24.73 37.84
CA PHE A 442 11.45 -23.68 37.03
C PHE A 442 11.28 -23.98 35.54
N ASP A 443 11.05 -22.94 34.76
CA ASP A 443 11.11 -23.04 33.31
C ASP A 443 12.51 -23.49 32.86
N GLY A 444 12.60 -24.59 32.13
CA GLY A 444 13.84 -25.02 31.48
C GLY A 444 14.24 -24.00 30.42
N TYR A 445 15.50 -23.57 30.46
CA TYR A 445 16.07 -22.69 29.42
C TYR A 445 17.07 -23.53 28.61
N ASP A 446 16.55 -24.32 27.68
CA ASP A 446 17.37 -25.09 26.76
C ASP A 446 18.12 -24.21 25.76
N LYS A 447 19.15 -24.79 25.15
CA LYS A 447 20.09 -24.04 24.27
C LYS A 447 19.50 -23.64 22.94
N GLU A 448 18.30 -24.09 22.58
CA GLU A 448 17.64 -23.76 21.31
C GLU A 448 16.69 -22.59 21.45
N PRO A 449 16.57 -21.73 20.39
CA PRO A 449 15.67 -20.59 20.43
C PRO A 449 14.23 -21.04 20.59
N SER A 450 13.58 -20.58 21.64
CA SER A 450 12.18 -20.88 21.95
C SER A 450 11.29 -19.64 21.77
N THR A 451 9.97 -19.84 21.70
CA THR A 451 8.99 -18.74 21.70
C THR A 451 9.11 -17.86 22.95
N LYS A 452 9.59 -18.45 24.08
CA LYS A 452 9.87 -17.72 25.33
C LYS A 452 11.04 -16.75 25.19
N ASP A 453 12.03 -17.05 24.36
CA ASP A 453 13.17 -16.15 24.12
C ASP A 453 12.76 -14.88 23.38
N GLN A 454 11.82 -14.98 22.44
CA GLN A 454 11.24 -13.80 21.76
C GLN A 454 10.47 -12.93 22.75
N THR A 455 9.64 -13.53 23.60
CA THR A 455 8.91 -12.84 24.66
C THR A 455 9.87 -12.17 25.64
N HIS A 456 10.94 -12.87 26.03
CA HIS A 456 11.97 -12.32 26.91
C HIS A 456 12.71 -11.14 26.25
N ARG A 457 13.10 -11.24 24.99
CA ARG A 457 13.70 -10.13 24.21
C ARG A 457 12.78 -8.93 24.11
N ARG A 458 11.48 -9.13 23.91
CA ARG A 458 10.46 -8.07 23.85
C ARG A 458 10.34 -7.36 25.20
N ARG A 459 10.24 -8.09 26.32
CA ARG A 459 10.16 -7.53 27.68
C ARG A 459 11.42 -6.79 28.10
N THR A 460 12.59 -7.25 27.69
CA THR A 460 13.87 -6.62 28.00
C THR A 460 14.24 -5.50 27.04
N LYS A 461 13.40 -5.22 26.02
CA LYS A 461 13.69 -4.26 24.93
C LYS A 461 15.06 -4.50 24.27
N GLY A 462 15.47 -5.74 24.15
CA GLY A 462 16.75 -6.13 23.59
C GLY A 462 17.97 -5.86 24.49
N ILE A 463 17.78 -5.37 25.72
CA ILE A 463 18.88 -5.12 26.64
C ILE A 463 19.31 -6.45 27.28
N VAL A 464 20.46 -6.94 26.89
CA VAL A 464 21.10 -8.11 27.49
C VAL A 464 21.95 -7.64 28.63
N GLY A 465 21.68 -8.13 29.87
CA GLY A 465 22.49 -7.79 31.03
C GLY A 465 23.92 -8.32 30.90
N THR A 466 24.90 -7.60 31.50
CA THR A 466 26.33 -7.95 31.46
C THR A 466 26.57 -9.37 31.93
N LYS A 467 27.39 -10.14 31.23
CA LYS A 467 27.79 -11.52 31.68
C LYS A 467 28.67 -11.41 32.92
N VAL A 468 28.21 -11.91 34.06
CA VAL A 468 28.96 -11.97 35.33
C VAL A 468 29.12 -13.39 35.75
N ILE A 469 30.36 -13.79 36.07
CA ILE A 469 30.68 -15.07 36.69
C ILE A 469 30.64 -14.84 38.20
N PHE A 470 29.89 -15.65 38.92
CA PHE A 470 29.76 -15.56 40.37
C PHE A 470 29.82 -16.95 41.03
N THR A 471 30.24 -16.98 42.27
CA THR A 471 30.25 -18.14 43.16
C THR A 471 29.32 -17.86 44.35
N LYS A 472 29.14 -18.87 45.24
CA LYS A 472 28.31 -18.68 46.45
C LYS A 472 28.78 -17.52 47.33
N ASP A 473 30.08 -17.28 47.38
CA ASP A 473 30.72 -16.25 48.23
C ASP A 473 30.81 -14.89 47.57
N THR A 474 30.43 -14.78 46.28
CA THR A 474 30.46 -13.54 45.55
C THR A 474 29.38 -12.59 46.08
N PRO A 475 29.70 -11.36 46.50
CA PRO A 475 28.70 -10.40 46.97
C PRO A 475 27.87 -9.83 45.80
N PHE A 476 26.57 -9.74 45.99
CA PHE A 476 25.66 -9.11 45.04
C PHE A 476 25.74 -7.58 45.10
N ARG A 477 26.19 -6.95 44.01
CA ARG A 477 26.39 -5.48 43.91
C ARG A 477 25.55 -4.80 42.86
N SER A 478 24.79 -5.57 42.07
CA SER A 478 23.98 -5.10 40.93
C SER A 478 22.53 -4.80 41.36
N LYS A 479 21.70 -4.36 40.41
CA LYS A 479 20.24 -4.36 40.58
C LYS A 479 19.69 -5.73 40.20
N LYS A 480 18.79 -6.27 41.01
CA LYS A 480 18.17 -7.59 40.82
C LYS A 480 17.58 -7.78 39.43
N ASP A 481 16.78 -6.78 38.95
CA ASP A 481 16.11 -6.84 37.63
C ASP A 481 17.12 -6.89 36.48
N LEU A 482 18.20 -6.11 36.55
CA LEU A 482 19.26 -6.12 35.54
C LEU A 482 20.04 -7.48 35.56
N PHE A 483 20.17 -8.05 36.72
CA PHE A 483 20.82 -9.36 36.88
C PHE A 483 19.95 -10.46 36.29
N LEU A 484 18.68 -10.51 36.58
CA LEU A 484 17.73 -11.55 36.12
C LEU A 484 17.37 -11.43 34.61
N ARG A 485 17.66 -10.31 33.95
CA ARG A 485 17.50 -10.15 32.49
C ARG A 485 18.45 -11.05 31.66
N ASN A 486 19.49 -11.57 32.26
CA ASN A 486 20.43 -12.48 31.59
C ASN A 486 20.06 -13.93 31.89
N SER A 487 19.61 -14.68 30.88
CA SER A 487 19.17 -16.07 31.00
C SER A 487 20.25 -17.01 31.64
N GLY A 488 21.50 -16.86 31.21
CA GLY A 488 22.59 -17.67 31.76
C GLY A 488 22.88 -17.40 33.23
N LYS A 489 22.59 -16.19 33.75
CA LYS A 489 22.70 -15.88 35.19
C LYS A 489 21.52 -16.43 35.96
N LYS A 490 20.32 -16.36 35.38
CA LYS A 490 19.12 -16.93 35.99
C LYS A 490 19.30 -18.43 36.23
N ASN A 491 19.79 -19.16 35.22
CA ASN A 491 20.06 -20.59 35.35
C ASN A 491 21.11 -20.91 36.45
N ARG A 492 22.17 -20.11 36.57
CA ARG A 492 23.18 -20.31 37.63
C ARG A 492 22.64 -20.07 39.04
N ILE A 493 21.78 -19.07 39.23
CA ILE A 493 21.11 -18.86 40.52
C ILE A 493 20.17 -20.00 40.82
N VAL A 494 19.38 -20.45 39.84
CA VAL A 494 18.51 -21.59 39.97
C VAL A 494 19.33 -22.81 40.42
N SER A 495 20.43 -23.12 39.73
CA SER A 495 21.32 -24.23 40.13
C SER A 495 21.91 -24.04 41.53
N SER A 496 22.30 -22.83 41.93
CA SER A 496 22.80 -22.53 43.27
C SER A 496 21.74 -22.66 44.34
N CYS A 497 20.51 -22.22 44.08
CA CYS A 497 19.38 -22.40 44.98
C CYS A 497 19.03 -23.88 45.14
N PHE A 498 19.02 -24.62 44.04
CA PHE A 498 18.81 -26.05 44.09
C PHE A 498 19.84 -26.78 44.93
N GLN A 499 21.14 -26.53 44.73
CA GLN A 499 22.19 -27.15 45.53
C GLN A 499 22.10 -26.83 47.04
N THR A 500 21.48 -25.66 47.37
CA THR A 500 21.27 -25.28 48.77
C THR A 500 20.03 -25.97 49.34
N LEU A 501 18.97 -26.11 48.57
CA LEU A 501 17.74 -26.78 48.95
C LEU A 501 17.91 -28.31 49.05
N TYR A 502 18.73 -28.94 48.19
CA TYR A 502 19.04 -30.38 48.24
C TYR A 502 19.84 -30.83 49.45
N LYS A 503 20.48 -29.93 50.16
CA LYS A 503 21.23 -30.28 51.39
C LYS A 503 20.35 -30.37 52.66
N THR A 504 19.13 -29.90 52.58
CA THR A 504 18.08 -30.13 53.58
C THR A 504 17.20 -31.25 53.03
N GLU A 505 17.39 -32.48 53.55
CA GLU A 505 16.92 -33.80 53.04
C GLU A 505 15.41 -33.97 52.81
N ASP A 506 14.60 -32.94 52.89
CA ASP A 506 13.14 -33.10 52.95
C ASP A 506 12.32 -32.47 51.83
N VAL A 507 12.88 -31.83 50.81
CA VAL A 507 12.05 -31.14 49.81
C VAL A 507 12.69 -31.12 48.43
N LEU A 508 12.24 -31.94 47.51
CA LEU A 508 12.06 -31.69 46.06
C LEU A 508 12.13 -32.98 45.25
N GLN A 509 10.98 -33.41 44.72
CA GLN A 509 10.90 -34.25 43.52
C GLN A 509 10.82 -33.36 42.30
N PHE A 510 11.62 -33.65 41.25
CA PHE A 510 11.56 -32.99 39.91
C PHE A 510 10.57 -33.70 39.02
#